data_190007be3c676033a3a314c252e29fc7
#
_entry.id   190007be3c676033a3a314c252e29fc7
#
_cell.length_a   1.000
_cell.length_b   1.000
_cell.length_c   1.000
_cell.angle_alpha   90.00
_cell.angle_beta   90.00
_cell.angle_gamma   90.00
#
_symmetry.space_group_name_H-M   'P 1'
#
loop_
_entity.id
_entity.type
_entity.pdbx_description
1 polymer ?
#
loop_
_entity_poly.entity_id
_entity_poly.type
_entity_poly.pdbx_seq_one_letter_code
_entity_poly.pdbx_strand_id
1 'polypeptide(L)'
;MASNRIELFKQMLSSDPGNTTVMFGLAKEYEKSGQDSELIETLNRYIEASDDEGNAFGMLASAYERIGQRDQAKAAYQRGVETAQRHGHPGHRRQPRQGDL
;
A
#
# COMPACT_ATOMS: atom_id res chain seq x y z
N MET A 1 19.60 8.23 10.72
CA MET A 1 18.46 9.05 10.33
C MET A 1 17.63 8.37 9.31
N ALA A 2 16.33 8.42 9.49
CA ALA A 2 15.42 7.83 8.52
C ALA A 2 15.63 8.38 7.14
N SER A 3 16.01 9.66 7.05
CA SER A 3 16.20 10.34 5.78
C SER A 3 17.26 9.69 4.89
N ASN A 4 18.25 9.01 5.48
CA ASN A 4 19.28 8.36 4.66
C ASN A 4 18.70 7.26 3.80
N ARG A 5 17.82 6.46 4.35
CA ARG A 5 17.19 5.38 3.59
C ARG A 5 16.19 5.93 2.58
N ILE A 6 15.47 6.97 2.95
CA ILE A 6 14.54 7.62 2.05
C ILE A 6 15.29 8.15 0.83
N GLU A 7 16.39 8.87 1.05
CA GLU A 7 17.18 9.40 -0.06
C GLU A 7 17.76 8.30 -0.93
N LEU A 8 18.24 7.21 -0.31
CA LEU A 8 18.76 6.08 -1.06
C LEU A 8 17.71 5.48 -1.98
N PHE A 9 16.52 5.21 -1.43
CA PHE A 9 15.44 4.64 -2.24
C PHE A 9 14.99 5.60 -3.35
N LYS A 10 14.96 6.90 -3.07
CA LYS A 10 14.61 7.88 -4.09
C LYS A 10 15.62 7.86 -5.23
N GLN A 11 16.92 7.76 -4.91
CA GLN A 11 17.95 7.64 -5.92
C GLN A 11 17.78 6.37 -6.76
N MET A 12 17.47 5.28 -6.10
CA MET A 12 17.24 4.01 -6.81
C MET A 12 16.07 4.13 -7.78
N LEU A 13 15.01 4.81 -7.38
CA LEU A 13 13.86 5.01 -8.26
C LEU A 13 14.16 5.99 -9.39
N SER A 14 15.09 6.92 -9.20
CA SER A 14 15.57 7.78 -10.27
C SER A 14 16.14 6.96 -11.42
N SER A 15 16.88 5.91 -11.08
CA SER A 15 17.52 5.04 -12.07
C SER A 15 16.60 3.95 -12.59
N ASP A 16 15.63 3.55 -11.79
CA ASP A 16 14.73 2.44 -12.12
C ASP A 16 13.31 2.78 -11.64
N PRO A 17 12.61 3.66 -12.38
CA PRO A 17 11.34 4.21 -11.89
C PRO A 17 10.22 3.19 -11.72
N GLY A 18 10.32 2.04 -12.37
CA GLY A 18 9.30 1.00 -12.27
C GLY A 18 9.57 -0.05 -11.21
N ASN A 19 10.59 0.15 -10.39
CA ASN A 19 10.97 -0.86 -9.40
C ASN A 19 10.01 -0.87 -8.22
N THR A 20 9.05 -1.79 -8.26
CA THR A 20 8.00 -1.85 -7.23
C THR A 20 8.53 -2.26 -5.87
N THR A 21 9.58 -3.08 -5.83
CA THR A 21 10.21 -3.45 -4.56
C THR A 21 10.76 -2.22 -3.84
N VAL A 22 11.42 -1.35 -4.59
CA VAL A 22 11.98 -0.11 -4.04
C VAL A 22 10.86 0.84 -3.65
N MET A 23 9.80 0.95 -4.45
CA MET A 23 8.64 1.78 -4.09
C MET A 23 8.06 1.37 -2.76
N PHE A 24 7.87 0.07 -2.56
CA PHE A 24 7.30 -0.41 -1.30
C PHE A 24 8.26 -0.16 -0.13
N GLY A 25 9.56 -0.34 -0.36
CA GLY A 25 10.56 -0.01 0.65
C GLY A 25 10.52 1.45 1.06
N LEU A 26 10.39 2.34 0.06
CA LEU A 26 10.27 3.77 0.31
C LEU A 26 8.99 4.08 1.10
N ALA A 27 7.88 3.45 0.72
CA ALA A 27 6.62 3.63 1.44
C ALA A 27 6.76 3.24 2.91
N LYS A 28 7.43 2.13 3.19
CA LYS A 28 7.65 1.70 4.59
C LYS A 28 8.48 2.72 5.36
N GLU A 29 9.47 3.34 4.71
CA GLU A 29 10.26 4.36 5.37
C GLU A 29 9.44 5.62 5.65
N TYR A 30 8.59 6.03 4.71
CA TYR A 30 7.70 7.17 4.94
C TYR A 30 6.72 6.87 6.07
N GLU A 31 6.23 5.64 6.13
CA GLU A 31 5.32 5.24 7.22
C GLU A 31 6.01 5.36 8.58
N LYS A 32 7.23 4.87 8.67
CA LYS A 32 8.00 4.92 9.91
C LYS A 32 8.30 6.34 10.35
N SER A 33 8.50 7.25 9.41
CA SER A 33 8.86 8.63 9.73
C SER A 33 7.64 9.55 9.82
N GLY A 34 6.42 9.01 9.67
CA GLY A 34 5.21 9.79 9.82
C GLY A 34 4.92 10.74 8.66
N GLN A 35 5.51 10.51 7.52
CA GLN A 35 5.33 11.38 6.34
C GLN A 35 4.16 10.85 5.52
N ASP A 36 2.95 11.14 5.98
CA ASP A 36 1.75 10.53 5.42
C ASP A 36 1.43 10.97 3.99
N SER A 37 1.69 12.23 3.66
CA SER A 37 1.43 12.71 2.29
C SER A 37 2.33 12.00 1.28
N GLU A 38 3.61 11.89 1.61
CA GLU A 38 4.57 11.18 0.75
C GLU A 38 4.25 9.69 0.69
N LEU A 39 3.83 9.12 1.82
CA LEU A 39 3.42 7.74 1.88
C LEU A 39 2.26 7.47 0.92
N ILE A 40 1.24 8.32 0.95
CA ILE A 40 0.07 8.17 0.10
C ILE A 40 0.47 8.22 -1.38
N GLU A 41 1.29 9.20 -1.74
CA GLU A 41 1.75 9.33 -3.12
C GLU A 41 2.51 8.10 -3.58
N THR A 42 3.43 7.63 -2.74
CA THR A 42 4.26 6.47 -3.06
C THR A 42 3.41 5.20 -3.18
N LEU A 43 2.46 5.01 -2.27
CA LEU A 43 1.59 3.85 -2.32
C LEU A 43 0.70 3.85 -3.55
N ASN A 44 0.21 5.01 -3.97
CA ASN A 44 -0.59 5.08 -5.19
C ASN A 44 0.23 4.70 -6.42
N ARG A 45 1.48 5.15 -6.49
CA ARG A 45 2.38 4.72 -7.57
C ARG A 45 2.62 3.22 -7.54
N TYR A 46 2.86 2.69 -6.34
CA TYR A 46 3.11 1.28 -6.16
C TYR A 46 1.92 0.43 -6.61
N ILE A 47 0.72 0.85 -6.20
CA ILE A 47 -0.49 0.11 -6.54
C ILE A 47 -0.71 0.07 -8.05
N GLU A 48 -0.42 1.17 -8.74
CA GLU A 48 -0.57 1.21 -10.20
C GLU A 48 0.46 0.34 -10.91
N ALA A 49 1.64 0.21 -10.33
CA ALA A 49 2.76 -0.46 -10.98
C ALA A 49 2.89 -1.94 -10.60
N SER A 50 2.23 -2.38 -9.54
CA SER A 50 2.41 -3.72 -9.02
C SER A 50 1.10 -4.50 -8.99
N ASP A 51 1.23 -5.79 -8.71
CA ASP A 51 0.09 -6.67 -8.52
C ASP A 51 0.19 -7.24 -7.10
N ASP A 52 -0.04 -6.39 -6.08
CA ASP A 52 0.21 -6.80 -4.71
C ASP A 52 -1.00 -7.37 -4.00
N GLU A 53 -2.08 -7.61 -4.75
CA GLU A 53 -3.24 -8.36 -4.28
C GLU A 53 -3.98 -7.67 -3.13
N GLY A 54 -3.81 -6.37 -3.00
CA GLY A 54 -4.54 -5.59 -2.02
C GLY A 54 -3.79 -5.25 -0.75
N ASN A 55 -2.57 -5.75 -0.59
CA ASN A 55 -1.82 -5.55 0.66
C ASN A 55 -1.54 -4.08 0.96
N ALA A 56 -1.24 -3.29 -0.06
CA ALA A 56 -0.90 -1.89 0.14
C ALA A 56 -2.10 -1.01 0.48
N PHE A 57 -3.31 -1.48 0.19
CA PHE A 57 -4.50 -0.67 0.41
C PHE A 57 -4.76 -0.39 1.89
N GLY A 58 -4.41 -1.33 2.78
CA GLY A 58 -4.54 -1.12 4.22
C GLY A 58 -3.63 0.00 4.71
N MET A 59 -2.38 0.02 4.24
CA MET A 59 -1.46 1.10 4.57
C MET A 59 -1.96 2.44 4.04
N LEU A 60 -2.48 2.43 2.81
CA LEU A 60 -3.01 3.63 2.19
C LEU A 60 -4.20 4.18 2.97
N ALA A 61 -5.13 3.29 3.34
CA ALA A 61 -6.30 3.70 4.11
C ALA A 61 -5.91 4.29 5.47
N SER A 62 -4.97 3.64 6.15
CA SER A 62 -4.50 4.16 7.44
C SER A 62 -3.86 5.54 7.30
N ALA A 63 -3.11 5.75 6.24
CA ALA A 63 -2.49 7.06 6.00
C ALA A 63 -3.54 8.14 5.74
N TYR A 64 -4.56 7.82 4.96
CA TYR A 64 -5.67 8.75 4.75
C TYR A 64 -6.38 9.09 6.05
N GLU A 65 -6.58 8.09 6.92
CA GLU A 65 -7.20 8.33 8.22
C GLU A 65 -6.38 9.30 9.06
N ARG A 66 -5.06 9.13 9.06
CA ARG A 66 -4.20 9.98 9.87
C ARG A 66 -4.23 11.43 9.43
N ILE A 67 -4.48 11.70 8.16
CA ILE A 67 -4.60 13.08 7.68
C ILE A 67 -6.04 13.57 7.61
N GLY A 68 -6.97 12.78 8.14
CA GLY A 68 -8.36 13.22 8.26
C GLY A 68 -9.20 13.05 7.02
N GLN A 69 -8.72 12.31 6.03
CA GLN A 69 -9.46 12.10 4.78
C GLN A 69 -10.22 10.78 4.83
N ARG A 70 -11.33 10.79 5.54
CA ARG A 70 -12.07 9.57 5.84
C ARG A 70 -12.70 8.93 4.61
N ASP A 71 -13.17 9.73 3.67
CA ASP A 71 -13.80 9.19 2.47
C ASP A 71 -12.79 8.42 1.62
N GLN A 72 -11.58 8.97 1.48
CA GLN A 72 -10.53 8.30 0.76
C GLN A 72 -10.08 7.04 1.49
N ALA A 73 -10.03 7.08 2.83
CA ALA A 73 -9.68 5.91 3.62
C ALA A 73 -10.67 4.78 3.39
N LYS A 74 -11.95 5.11 3.41
CA LYS A 74 -13.00 4.12 3.19
C LYS A 74 -12.91 3.52 1.79
N ALA A 75 -12.69 4.37 0.79
CA ALA A 75 -12.53 3.90 -0.58
C ALA A 75 -11.32 2.99 -0.72
N ALA A 76 -10.22 3.31 -0.04
CA ALA A 76 -9.02 2.48 -0.09
C ALA A 76 -9.25 1.12 0.55
N TYR A 77 -9.93 1.06 1.69
CA TYR A 77 -10.27 -0.22 2.31
C TYR A 77 -11.14 -1.06 1.39
N GLN A 78 -12.11 -0.43 0.75
CA GLN A 78 -13.02 -1.14 -0.15
C GLN A 78 -12.28 -1.69 -1.36
N ARG A 79 -11.39 -0.89 -1.95
CA ARG A 79 -10.56 -1.35 -3.07
C ARG A 79 -9.68 -2.52 -2.65
N GLY A 80 -9.16 -2.48 -1.43
CA GLY A 80 -8.35 -3.58 -0.91
C GLY A 80 -9.13 -4.87 -0.82
N VAL A 81 -10.35 -4.81 -0.31
CA VAL A 81 -11.22 -5.97 -0.22
C VAL A 81 -11.53 -6.51 -1.61
N GLU A 82 -11.90 -5.65 -2.53
CA GLU A 82 -12.24 -6.07 -3.90
C GLU A 82 -11.04 -6.70 -4.60
N THR A 83 -9.86 -6.11 -4.43
CA THR A 83 -8.65 -6.64 -5.04
C THR A 83 -8.30 -8.00 -4.49
N ALA A 84 -8.40 -8.17 -3.17
CA ALA A 84 -8.13 -9.44 -2.53
C ALA A 84 -9.10 -10.52 -3.03
N GLN A 85 -10.35 -10.15 -3.19
CA GLN A 85 -11.36 -11.09 -3.69
C GLN A 85 -11.07 -11.53 -5.12
N ARG A 86 -10.65 -10.58 -5.97
CA ARG A 86 -10.30 -10.90 -7.36
C ARG A 86 -9.12 -11.87 -7.44
N HIS A 87 -8.21 -11.78 -6.49
CA HIS A 87 -7.04 -12.65 -6.46
C HIS A 87 -7.29 -13.95 -5.69
N GLY A 88 -8.50 -14.13 -5.21
CA GLY A 88 -8.87 -15.38 -4.55
C GLY A 88 -8.20 -15.59 -3.20
N HIS A 89 -8.16 -14.57 -2.36
CA HIS A 89 -7.56 -14.65 -1.03
C HIS A 89 -8.61 -14.99 0.01
N PRO A 90 -9.01 -16.26 0.10
CA PRO A 90 -10.07 -16.65 1.03
C PRO A 90 -9.65 -16.49 2.49
N GLY A 91 -8.37 -16.45 2.75
CA GLY A 91 -7.88 -16.30 4.11
C GLY A 91 -8.32 -15.03 4.79
N HIS A 92 -8.78 -14.09 4.04
CA HIS A 92 -9.25 -12.85 4.61
C HIS A 92 -10.66 -12.95 5.18
N ARG A 93 -11.25 -14.11 5.01
CA ARG A 93 -12.55 -14.42 5.59
C ARG A 93 -12.51 -15.77 6.17
N ARG A 94 -12.85 -16.49 6.22
CA ARG A 94 -12.59 -17.85 6.36
C ARG A 94 -13.21 -18.76 5.64
N GLN A 95 -13.12 -19.08 5.12
CA GLN A 95 -13.54 -19.85 4.32
C GLN A 95 -14.24 -20.43 4.26
N PRO A 96 -14.57 -20.63 4.29
CA PRO A 96 -15.30 -21.39 4.04
C PRO A 96 -15.92 -21.81 3.87
N ARG A 97 -15.93 -21.68 4.01
CA ARG A 97 -16.58 -22.16 3.72
C ARG A 97 -17.09 -22.67 3.30
N GLN A 98 -16.83 -22.63 3.28
CA GLN A 98 -17.28 -23.18 2.76
C GLN A 98 -17.71 -23.70 2.55
N GLY A 99 -17.79 -23.83 2.80
CA GLY A 99 -18.17 -24.52 2.55
C GLY A 99 -18.48 -24.84 2.40
N ASP A 100 -18.06 -24.74 2.61
CA ASP A 100 -18.37 -25.05 2.43
C ASP A 100 -18.70 -25.56 2.30
N LEU A 101 -18.69 -25.74 2.51
CA LEU A 101 -19.05 -26.26 2.29
C LEU A 101 -19.38 -26.54 2.02
#